data_321e96467ce2c2bac8e2c673eb1bf695
#
_entry.id   321e96467ce2c2bac8e2c673eb1bf695
#
_cell.length_a   1.000
_cell.length_b   1.000
_cell.length_c   1.000
_cell.angle_alpha   90.00
_cell.angle_beta   90.00
_cell.angle_gamma   90.00
#
_symmetry.space_group_name_H-M   'P 1'
#
loop_
_entity.id
_entity.type
_entity.pdbx_description
1 polymer ?
#
loop_
_entity_poly.entity_id
_entity_poly.type
_entity_poly.pdbx_seq_one_letter_code
_entity_poly.pdbx_strand_id
1 'polypeptide(L)'
;GAEAPSGFAGGGTGRWGSVWEYLGYMFYPPLYLTGPIMSFNAFQSYRTWPQKVYSARDLLGYGAFVFGLCGVLEVWNHIIFASLFTTNEMWQWKNAPGLGIGSKEIMAMSFLVLAFMWAKFTVIWGIARFFALLDGVAPPENMRRFFADNHTVTEFWKNWHASFNRWLVRYLYVPLGGDKNRLLNVWVIFTFVAVWHEINVRLIGWGWVMALFLGPEIVAQKIAAGEWAQRSRSKVWYRELAAAAATVNIIVLIFGNLIGFQIGIDGARAFLSDIFGRELWLAVFYTTCFYGVVHLQFGKRRLEVLGRPDTKRE
;
A
#
# COMPACT_ATOMS: atom_id res chain seq x y z
N GLY A 1 3.28 -8.89 13.00
CA GLY A 1 4.26 -9.47 12.14
C GLY A 1 5.49 -9.83 12.92
N ALA A 2 5.79 -11.12 13.04
CA ALA A 2 7.03 -11.57 13.67
C ALA A 2 8.21 -11.04 12.84
N GLU A 3 8.93 -10.09 13.37
CA GLU A 3 10.28 -9.74 12.91
C GLU A 3 11.18 -10.92 13.20
N ALA A 4 12.09 -11.24 12.27
CA ALA A 4 13.20 -12.13 12.58
C ALA A 4 13.87 -11.58 13.85
N PRO A 5 14.26 -12.44 14.81
CA PRO A 5 14.79 -11.99 16.09
C PRO A 5 15.93 -11.00 15.85
N SER A 6 15.85 -9.83 16.49
CA SER A 6 16.81 -8.73 16.41
C SER A 6 18.19 -9.06 17.00
N GLY A 7 18.48 -10.33 17.27
CA GLY A 7 19.69 -10.83 17.88
C GLY A 7 20.84 -11.19 16.94
N PHE A 8 20.72 -10.97 15.63
CA PHE A 8 21.82 -11.24 14.70
C PHE A 8 22.61 -9.98 14.29
N ALA A 9 22.88 -9.12 15.26
CA ALA A 9 23.93 -8.13 15.15
C ALA A 9 25.21 -8.74 15.77
N GLY A 10 26.07 -9.24 14.94
CA GLY A 10 27.49 -9.41 15.31
C GLY A 10 27.93 -10.83 15.60
N GLY A 11 28.95 -11.29 14.87
CA GLY A 11 29.83 -12.37 15.26
C GLY A 11 29.81 -13.64 14.42
N GLY A 12 29.44 -13.56 13.17
CA GLY A 12 29.75 -14.63 12.21
C GLY A 12 30.90 -14.18 11.32
N THR A 13 32.07 -14.77 11.47
CA THR A 13 33.17 -14.72 10.49
C THR A 13 32.59 -14.74 9.09
N GLY A 14 32.85 -13.69 8.30
CA GLY A 14 32.30 -13.47 6.97
C GLY A 14 32.66 -14.58 5.98
N ARG A 15 32.04 -15.72 6.10
CA ARG A 15 31.93 -16.71 5.05
C ARG A 15 30.86 -16.19 4.10
N TRP A 16 31.28 -15.53 3.07
CA TRP A 16 30.47 -15.31 1.86
C TRP A 16 29.91 -16.69 1.51
N GLY A 17 28.59 -16.84 1.48
CA GLY A 17 27.97 -18.08 1.07
C GLY A 17 28.57 -18.53 -0.26
N SER A 18 28.62 -19.84 -0.51
CA SER A 18 29.13 -20.33 -1.78
C SER A 18 28.32 -19.73 -2.93
N VAL A 19 28.93 -19.63 -4.12
CA VAL A 19 28.23 -19.20 -5.35
C VAL A 19 26.93 -20.00 -5.54
N TRP A 20 26.94 -21.28 -5.19
CA TRP A 20 25.77 -22.15 -5.27
C TRP A 20 24.64 -21.74 -4.32
N GLU A 21 24.97 -21.26 -3.14
CA GLU A 21 23.96 -20.74 -2.20
C GLU A 21 23.33 -19.45 -2.70
N TYR A 22 24.15 -18.58 -3.30
CA TYR A 22 23.65 -17.36 -3.91
C TYR A 22 22.77 -17.65 -5.14
N LEU A 23 23.19 -18.58 -5.99
CA LEU A 23 22.36 -19.04 -7.11
C LEU A 23 21.06 -19.69 -6.62
N GLY A 24 21.11 -20.49 -5.56
CA GLY A 24 19.93 -21.07 -4.94
C GLY A 24 18.94 -20.01 -4.43
N TYR A 25 19.44 -18.90 -3.91
CA TYR A 25 18.59 -17.75 -3.54
C TYR A 25 18.04 -17.03 -4.77
N MET A 26 18.88 -16.75 -5.76
CA MET A 26 18.49 -16.03 -6.98
C MET A 26 17.42 -16.75 -7.78
N PHE A 27 17.51 -18.09 -7.86
CA PHE A 27 16.60 -18.92 -8.62
C PHE A 27 15.56 -19.66 -7.76
N TYR A 28 15.38 -19.25 -6.49
CA TYR A 28 14.34 -19.83 -5.64
C TYR A 28 12.96 -19.46 -6.18
N PRO A 29 12.18 -20.41 -6.75
CA PRO A 29 11.01 -20.10 -7.56
C PRO A 29 9.97 -19.25 -6.85
N PRO A 30 9.60 -19.49 -5.57
CA PRO A 30 8.59 -18.68 -4.90
C PRO A 30 8.96 -17.19 -4.78
N LEU A 31 10.26 -16.86 -4.67
CA LEU A 31 10.69 -15.45 -4.57
C LEU A 31 11.06 -14.88 -5.94
N TYR A 32 11.65 -15.69 -6.82
CA TYR A 32 12.11 -15.28 -8.14
C TYR A 32 10.97 -14.88 -9.08
N LEU A 33 9.90 -15.67 -9.13
CA LEU A 33 8.80 -15.46 -10.08
C LEU A 33 7.95 -14.23 -9.69
N THR A 34 7.45 -14.20 -8.47
CA THR A 34 6.51 -13.16 -8.03
C THR A 34 6.55 -12.92 -6.52
N GLY A 35 7.58 -13.40 -5.84
CA GLY A 35 7.62 -13.36 -4.38
C GLY A 35 7.90 -11.99 -3.81
N PRO A 36 7.58 -11.82 -2.51
CA PRO A 36 8.01 -10.66 -1.77
C PRO A 36 9.53 -10.53 -1.74
N ILE A 37 10.04 -9.30 -1.77
CA ILE A 37 11.49 -9.05 -1.73
C ILE A 37 12.04 -9.44 -0.35
N MET A 38 13.04 -10.30 -0.36
CA MET A 38 13.77 -10.76 0.81
C MET A 38 15.27 -10.61 0.58
N SER A 39 16.05 -10.24 1.59
CA SER A 39 17.51 -10.18 1.46
C SER A 39 18.13 -11.58 1.47
N PHE A 40 19.29 -11.73 0.82
CA PHE A 40 20.05 -12.99 0.82
C PHE A 40 20.32 -13.51 2.24
N ASN A 41 20.76 -12.63 3.14
CA ASN A 41 21.04 -13.02 4.53
C ASN A 41 19.80 -13.54 5.26
N ALA A 42 18.63 -12.91 5.04
CA ALA A 42 17.37 -13.37 5.62
C ALA A 42 16.95 -14.73 5.03
N PHE A 43 17.13 -14.95 3.74
CA PHE A 43 16.86 -16.23 3.10
C PHE A 43 17.78 -17.33 3.66
N GLN A 44 19.08 -17.08 3.77
CA GLN A 44 20.05 -18.01 4.33
C GLN A 44 19.75 -18.39 5.78
N SER A 45 19.25 -17.44 6.58
CA SER A 45 18.86 -17.74 7.96
C SER A 45 17.74 -18.78 8.04
N TYR A 46 16.79 -18.78 7.10
CA TYR A 46 15.72 -19.78 7.05
C TYR A 46 16.17 -21.16 6.57
N ARG A 47 17.26 -21.26 5.81
CA ARG A 47 17.86 -22.56 5.46
C ARG A 47 18.42 -23.28 6.69
N THR A 48 19.00 -22.53 7.62
CA THR A 48 19.54 -23.09 8.89
C THR A 48 18.46 -23.22 9.95
N TRP A 49 17.56 -22.25 10.00
CA TRP A 49 16.48 -22.13 11.00
C TRP A 49 15.15 -21.93 10.29
N PRO A 50 14.50 -23.02 9.81
CA PRO A 50 13.18 -22.90 9.19
C PRO A 50 12.18 -22.22 10.12
N GLN A 51 11.24 -21.48 9.54
CA GLN A 51 10.23 -20.77 10.29
C GLN A 51 9.36 -21.74 11.13
N LYS A 52 9.05 -21.33 12.37
CA LYS A 52 8.18 -22.08 13.31
C LYS A 52 6.99 -21.23 13.80
N VAL A 53 6.85 -20.02 13.29
CA VAL A 53 5.83 -19.05 13.72
C VAL A 53 4.45 -19.46 13.21
N TYR A 54 4.41 -20.01 11.98
CA TYR A 54 3.15 -20.42 11.35
C TYR A 54 2.94 -21.91 11.54
N SER A 55 1.90 -22.27 12.27
CA SER A 55 1.45 -23.65 12.41
C SER A 55 0.81 -24.18 11.11
N ALA A 56 0.63 -25.47 10.99
CA ALA A 56 -0.08 -26.08 9.85
C ALA A 56 -1.49 -25.48 9.67
N ARG A 57 -2.19 -25.17 10.77
CA ARG A 57 -3.50 -24.52 10.75
C ARG A 57 -3.42 -23.10 10.18
N ASP A 58 -2.40 -22.34 10.55
CA ASP A 58 -2.20 -20.97 10.02
C ASP A 58 -1.89 -21.01 8.51
N LEU A 59 -1.09 -21.99 8.08
CA LEU A 59 -0.76 -22.19 6.66
C LEU A 59 -2.01 -22.58 5.85
N LEU A 60 -2.82 -23.50 6.37
CA LEU A 60 -4.09 -23.87 5.74
C LEU A 60 -5.05 -22.68 5.65
N GLY A 61 -5.17 -21.90 6.72
CA GLY A 61 -5.99 -20.68 6.74
C GLY A 61 -5.49 -19.63 5.75
N TYR A 62 -4.17 -19.43 5.68
CA TYR A 62 -3.56 -18.50 4.72
C TYR A 62 -3.77 -18.97 3.27
N GLY A 63 -3.54 -20.25 2.99
CA GLY A 63 -3.81 -20.85 1.69
C GLY A 63 -5.28 -20.72 1.29
N ALA A 64 -6.20 -21.06 2.18
CA ALA A 64 -7.64 -20.92 1.95
C ALA A 64 -8.03 -19.47 1.61
N PHE A 65 -7.45 -18.50 2.31
CA PHE A 65 -7.66 -17.08 2.02
C PHE A 65 -7.15 -16.71 0.62
N VAL A 66 -5.90 -17.05 0.29
CA VAL A 66 -5.27 -16.66 -0.99
C VAL A 66 -5.98 -17.33 -2.16
N PHE A 67 -6.22 -18.64 -2.11
CA PHE A 67 -6.90 -19.38 -3.19
C PHE A 67 -8.39 -19.04 -3.27
N GLY A 68 -9.04 -18.76 -2.14
CA GLY A 68 -10.40 -18.24 -2.11
C GLY A 68 -10.50 -16.88 -2.79
N LEU A 69 -9.56 -15.95 -2.51
CA LEU A 69 -9.49 -14.66 -3.19
C LEU A 69 -9.20 -14.80 -4.69
N CYS A 70 -8.40 -15.81 -5.09
CA CYS A 70 -8.18 -16.15 -6.50
C CYS A 70 -9.50 -16.54 -7.18
N GLY A 71 -10.32 -17.38 -6.53
CA GLY A 71 -11.66 -17.71 -7.02
C GLY A 71 -12.59 -16.50 -7.14
N VAL A 72 -12.52 -15.59 -6.15
CA VAL A 72 -13.28 -14.32 -6.21
C VAL A 72 -12.82 -13.46 -7.39
N LEU A 73 -11.51 -13.38 -7.67
CA LEU A 73 -10.99 -12.63 -8.82
C LEU A 73 -11.44 -13.25 -10.14
N GLU A 74 -11.52 -14.58 -10.23
CA GLU A 74 -12.01 -15.27 -11.42
C GLU A 74 -13.47 -14.90 -11.70
N VAL A 75 -14.34 -14.98 -10.69
CA VAL A 75 -15.73 -14.53 -10.80
C VAL A 75 -15.81 -13.04 -11.15
N TRP A 76 -14.95 -12.21 -10.52
CA TRP A 76 -14.89 -10.79 -10.81
C TRP A 76 -14.61 -10.52 -12.29
N ASN A 77 -13.61 -11.20 -12.87
CA ASN A 77 -13.24 -11.03 -14.28
C ASN A 77 -14.36 -11.39 -15.25
N HIS A 78 -15.29 -12.27 -14.85
CA HIS A 78 -16.47 -12.61 -15.68
C HIS A 78 -17.62 -11.59 -15.57
N ILE A 79 -17.66 -10.81 -14.48
CA ILE A 79 -18.75 -9.86 -14.23
C ILE A 79 -18.31 -8.43 -14.49
N ILE A 80 -17.09 -8.06 -14.08
CA ILE A 80 -16.58 -6.69 -14.11
C ILE A 80 -15.29 -6.64 -14.93
N PHE A 81 -15.36 -6.09 -16.11
CA PHE A 81 -14.20 -5.90 -16.99
C PHE A 81 -13.38 -4.67 -16.57
N ALA A 82 -12.73 -4.73 -15.41
CA ALA A 82 -11.94 -3.62 -14.85
C ALA A 82 -10.87 -3.09 -15.83
N SER A 83 -10.29 -3.95 -16.67
CA SER A 83 -9.32 -3.58 -17.69
C SER A 83 -9.94 -2.74 -18.82
N LEU A 84 -11.19 -2.97 -19.19
CA LEU A 84 -11.86 -2.18 -20.22
C LEU A 84 -12.01 -0.71 -19.80
N PHE A 85 -12.25 -0.46 -18.52
CA PHE A 85 -12.38 0.90 -18.02
C PHE A 85 -11.09 1.71 -18.21
N THR A 86 -9.93 1.10 -17.99
CA THR A 86 -8.62 1.76 -18.12
C THR A 86 -8.14 1.78 -19.58
N THR A 87 -8.33 0.70 -20.33
CA THR A 87 -7.82 0.55 -21.70
C THR A 87 -8.60 1.37 -22.71
N ASN A 88 -9.93 1.47 -22.57
CA ASN A 88 -10.80 2.16 -23.53
C ASN A 88 -11.11 3.60 -23.11
N GLU A 89 -10.41 4.15 -22.10
CA GLU A 89 -10.61 5.54 -21.67
C GLU A 89 -12.09 5.89 -21.46
N MET A 90 -12.82 5.04 -20.72
CA MET A 90 -14.29 5.13 -20.58
C MET A 90 -14.78 6.46 -20.01
N TRP A 91 -13.89 7.25 -19.38
CA TRP A 91 -14.20 8.62 -18.97
C TRP A 91 -14.48 9.56 -20.15
N GLN A 92 -14.01 9.24 -21.38
CA GLN A 92 -14.32 9.98 -22.59
C GLN A 92 -15.74 9.67 -23.09
N TRP A 93 -16.32 8.54 -22.70
CA TRP A 93 -17.68 8.14 -23.06
C TRP A 93 -18.74 8.86 -22.23
N LYS A 94 -18.32 9.69 -21.32
CA LYS A 94 -19.18 10.61 -20.61
C LYS A 94 -19.91 11.47 -21.64
N ASN A 95 -21.20 11.51 -21.59
CA ASN A 95 -22.09 12.14 -22.57
C ASN A 95 -22.26 11.39 -23.93
N ALA A 96 -21.72 10.18 -24.07
CA ALA A 96 -22.05 9.36 -25.21
C ALA A 96 -23.55 9.01 -25.17
N PRO A 97 -24.30 9.25 -26.27
CA PRO A 97 -25.72 8.93 -26.29
C PRO A 97 -25.98 7.47 -25.93
N GLY A 98 -26.82 7.24 -24.94
CA GLY A 98 -27.23 5.90 -24.52
C GLY A 98 -26.36 5.18 -23.46
N LEU A 99 -25.19 5.70 -23.12
CA LEU A 99 -24.31 5.05 -22.12
C LEU A 99 -24.48 5.56 -20.69
N GLY A 100 -24.94 6.80 -20.49
CA GLY A 100 -25.30 7.35 -19.17
C GLY A 100 -24.16 7.36 -18.14
N ILE A 101 -22.88 7.37 -18.58
CA ILE A 101 -21.72 7.37 -17.68
C ILE A 101 -21.49 8.79 -17.19
N GLY A 102 -21.66 9.00 -15.88
CA GLY A 102 -21.40 10.26 -15.20
C GLY A 102 -20.27 10.13 -14.17
N SER A 103 -20.07 11.18 -13.37
CA SER A 103 -19.03 11.20 -12.34
C SER A 103 -19.24 10.13 -11.27
N LYS A 104 -20.47 9.74 -10.98
CA LYS A 104 -20.80 8.64 -10.02
C LYS A 104 -20.26 7.32 -10.50
N GLU A 105 -20.51 6.98 -11.74
CA GLU A 105 -20.06 5.73 -12.38
C GLU A 105 -18.54 5.71 -12.47
N ILE A 106 -17.90 6.84 -12.84
CA ILE A 106 -16.44 6.96 -12.85
C ILE A 106 -15.86 6.73 -11.45
N MET A 107 -16.45 7.31 -10.40
CA MET A 107 -16.00 7.10 -9.01
C MET A 107 -16.16 5.64 -8.56
N ALA A 108 -17.32 5.05 -8.84
CA ALA A 108 -17.59 3.65 -8.50
C ALA A 108 -16.62 2.70 -9.22
N MET A 109 -16.42 2.89 -10.52
CA MET A 109 -15.47 2.09 -11.29
C MET A 109 -14.03 2.29 -10.84
N SER A 110 -13.65 3.51 -10.49
CA SER A 110 -12.31 3.79 -9.93
C SER A 110 -12.05 3.03 -8.64
N PHE A 111 -13.03 2.99 -7.73
CA PHE A 111 -12.93 2.21 -6.50
C PHE A 111 -12.81 0.71 -6.80
N LEU A 112 -13.64 0.20 -7.71
CA LEU A 112 -13.61 -1.21 -8.13
C LEU A 112 -12.27 -1.58 -8.78
N VAL A 113 -11.70 -0.72 -9.63
CA VAL A 113 -10.37 -0.96 -10.22
C VAL A 113 -9.28 -1.00 -9.15
N LEU A 114 -9.31 -0.10 -8.16
CA LEU A 114 -8.35 -0.14 -7.05
C LEU A 114 -8.52 -1.40 -6.18
N ALA A 115 -9.76 -1.83 -5.93
CA ALA A 115 -10.06 -3.07 -5.21
C ALA A 115 -9.56 -4.30 -5.99
N PHE A 116 -9.79 -4.33 -7.30
CA PHE A 116 -9.27 -5.36 -8.19
C PHE A 116 -7.74 -5.42 -8.17
N MET A 117 -7.07 -4.26 -8.27
CA MET A 117 -5.60 -4.18 -8.22
C MET A 117 -5.07 -4.71 -6.88
N TRP A 118 -5.71 -4.32 -5.77
CA TRP A 118 -5.35 -4.83 -4.45
C TRP A 118 -5.50 -6.36 -4.37
N ALA A 119 -6.63 -6.89 -4.80
CA ALA A 119 -6.91 -8.32 -4.78
C ALA A 119 -5.94 -9.09 -5.69
N LYS A 120 -5.70 -8.60 -6.91
CA LYS A 120 -4.76 -9.16 -7.88
C LYS A 120 -3.36 -9.31 -7.29
N PHE A 121 -2.79 -8.24 -6.72
CA PHE A 121 -1.45 -8.31 -6.13
C PHE A 121 -1.43 -9.10 -4.82
N THR A 122 -2.51 -9.11 -4.05
CA THR A 122 -2.64 -9.98 -2.87
C THR A 122 -2.55 -11.45 -3.27
N VAL A 123 -3.22 -11.85 -4.35
CA VAL A 123 -3.17 -13.22 -4.87
C VAL A 123 -1.77 -13.56 -5.41
N ILE A 124 -1.21 -12.72 -6.29
CA ILE A 124 0.09 -12.96 -6.92
C ILE A 124 1.18 -13.16 -5.87
N TRP A 125 1.34 -12.20 -4.95
CA TRP A 125 2.35 -12.29 -3.90
C TRP A 125 1.99 -13.29 -2.80
N GLY A 126 0.69 -13.49 -2.55
CA GLY A 126 0.19 -14.43 -1.56
C GLY A 126 0.45 -15.89 -1.94
N ILE A 127 0.26 -16.27 -3.20
CA ILE A 127 0.59 -17.61 -3.71
C ILE A 127 2.09 -17.88 -3.55
N ALA A 128 2.93 -16.96 -4.01
CA ALA A 128 4.37 -17.08 -3.88
C ALA A 128 4.82 -17.21 -2.41
N ARG A 129 4.25 -16.38 -1.54
CA ARG A 129 4.52 -16.43 -0.10
C ARG A 129 4.02 -17.74 0.53
N PHE A 130 2.87 -18.24 0.12
CA PHE A 130 2.32 -19.50 0.61
C PHE A 130 3.28 -20.66 0.35
N PHE A 131 3.79 -20.80 -0.87
CA PHE A 131 4.76 -21.85 -1.19
C PHE A 131 6.08 -21.67 -0.42
N ALA A 132 6.57 -20.45 -0.29
CA ALA A 132 7.75 -20.17 0.53
C ALA A 132 7.55 -20.58 2.00
N LEU A 133 6.38 -20.34 2.57
CA LEU A 133 6.04 -20.73 3.93
C LEU A 133 5.99 -22.25 4.10
N LEU A 134 5.52 -23.00 3.10
CA LEU A 134 5.56 -24.47 3.09
C LEU A 134 6.99 -25.01 3.10
N ASP A 135 7.92 -24.33 2.42
CA ASP A 135 9.36 -24.64 2.42
C ASP A 135 10.08 -24.17 3.70
N GLY A 136 9.36 -23.60 4.67
CA GLY A 136 9.96 -23.10 5.90
C GLY A 136 10.62 -21.72 5.77
N VAL A 137 10.46 -21.04 4.63
CA VAL A 137 10.90 -19.66 4.43
C VAL A 137 9.74 -18.70 4.69
N ALA A 138 9.94 -17.67 5.53
CA ALA A 138 8.89 -16.71 5.85
C ALA A 138 9.19 -15.32 5.27
N PRO A 139 8.90 -15.09 3.97
CA PRO A 139 9.02 -13.76 3.40
C PRO A 139 7.96 -12.81 3.98
N PRO A 140 8.25 -11.50 3.99
CA PRO A 140 7.31 -10.52 4.54
C PRO A 140 6.00 -10.50 3.76
N GLU A 141 4.89 -10.22 4.48
CA GLU A 141 3.61 -9.95 3.81
C GLU A 141 3.68 -8.64 3.02
N ASN A 142 3.24 -8.68 1.76
CA ASN A 142 3.28 -7.51 0.87
C ASN A 142 2.02 -6.65 0.96
N MET A 143 0.84 -7.26 1.07
CA MET A 143 -0.44 -6.57 1.22
C MET A 143 -0.94 -6.73 2.65
N ARG A 144 -0.45 -5.87 3.55
CA ARG A 144 -0.74 -5.99 4.98
C ARG A 144 -2.15 -5.57 5.37
N ARG A 145 -2.74 -4.68 4.56
CA ARG A 145 -4.08 -4.11 4.80
C ARG A 145 -4.81 -3.96 3.48
N PHE A 146 -6.13 -3.96 3.56
CA PHE A 146 -6.95 -3.54 2.43
C PHE A 146 -6.60 -2.11 2.04
N PHE A 147 -6.57 -1.80 0.75
CA PHE A 147 -6.10 -0.49 0.27
C PHE A 147 -6.87 0.68 0.88
N ALA A 148 -8.17 0.51 1.11
CA ALA A 148 -9.02 1.53 1.72
C ALA A 148 -8.94 1.57 3.27
N ASP A 149 -8.18 0.67 3.92
CA ASP A 149 -7.98 0.64 5.38
C ASP A 149 -6.69 1.38 5.77
N ASN A 150 -6.45 2.54 5.19
CA ASN A 150 -5.31 3.40 5.49
C ASN A 150 -5.80 4.86 5.52
N HIS A 151 -5.58 5.56 6.62
CA HIS A 151 -6.02 6.94 6.80
C HIS A 151 -4.91 7.98 6.57
N THR A 152 -3.70 7.54 6.24
CA THR A 152 -2.58 8.40 5.84
C THR A 152 -1.87 7.85 4.60
N VAL A 153 -1.28 8.73 3.81
CA VAL A 153 -0.48 8.35 2.63
C VAL A 153 0.73 7.52 3.05
N THR A 154 1.38 7.90 4.15
CA THR A 154 2.50 7.13 4.72
C THR A 154 2.09 5.71 5.13
N GLU A 155 0.92 5.55 5.76
CA GLU A 155 0.42 4.23 6.17
C GLU A 155 0.11 3.36 4.95
N PHE A 156 -0.51 3.93 3.92
CA PHE A 156 -0.78 3.25 2.66
C PHE A 156 0.50 2.66 2.06
N TRP A 157 1.55 3.46 1.87
CA TRP A 157 2.81 3.00 1.29
C TRP A 157 3.58 2.01 2.16
N LYS A 158 3.39 2.03 3.47
CA LYS A 158 3.94 1.00 4.39
C LYS A 158 3.22 -0.35 4.28
N ASN A 159 1.98 -0.36 3.83
CA ASN A 159 1.15 -1.57 3.74
C ASN A 159 1.00 -2.10 2.31
N TRP A 160 1.19 -1.25 1.30
CA TRP A 160 1.21 -1.62 -0.11
C TRP A 160 2.62 -2.02 -0.52
N HIS A 161 2.78 -3.20 -1.13
CA HIS A 161 4.09 -3.75 -1.52
C HIS A 161 5.15 -3.58 -0.42
N ALA A 162 4.80 -4.03 0.79
CA ALA A 162 5.55 -3.71 2.01
C ALA A 162 7.01 -4.18 1.99
N SER A 163 7.33 -5.26 1.26
CA SER A 163 8.71 -5.72 1.10
C SER A 163 9.54 -4.76 0.25
N PHE A 164 8.96 -4.23 -0.83
CA PHE A 164 9.60 -3.21 -1.66
C PHE A 164 9.81 -1.91 -0.90
N ASN A 165 8.80 -1.47 -0.12
CA ASN A 165 8.96 -0.31 0.74
C ASN A 165 10.11 -0.49 1.74
N ARG A 166 10.25 -1.67 2.38
CA ARG A 166 11.40 -1.96 3.26
C ARG A 166 12.73 -1.90 2.51
N TRP A 167 12.76 -2.39 1.26
CA TRP A 167 13.93 -2.32 0.41
C TRP A 167 14.30 -0.87 0.09
N LEU A 168 13.32 -0.04 -0.31
CA LEU A 168 13.51 1.40 -0.56
C LEU A 168 14.05 2.13 0.68
N VAL A 169 13.47 1.84 1.85
CA VAL A 169 13.92 2.43 3.11
C VAL A 169 15.38 2.05 3.40
N ARG A 170 15.73 0.78 3.24
CA ARG A 170 17.06 0.27 3.59
C ARG A 170 18.15 0.75 2.63
N TYR A 171 17.87 0.74 1.34
CA TYR A 171 18.88 0.93 0.30
C TYR A 171 18.87 2.31 -0.35
N LEU A 172 17.80 3.09 -0.17
CA LEU A 172 17.72 4.47 -0.67
C LEU A 172 17.51 5.48 0.46
N TYR A 173 16.45 5.34 1.25
CA TYR A 173 16.09 6.36 2.24
C TYR A 173 17.16 6.56 3.32
N VAL A 174 17.64 5.48 3.94
CA VAL A 174 18.68 5.55 4.99
C VAL A 174 20.01 6.07 4.44
N PRO A 175 20.56 5.57 3.31
CA PRO A 175 21.79 6.11 2.72
C PRO A 175 21.69 7.58 2.31
N LEU A 176 20.51 8.06 1.92
CA LEU A 176 20.27 9.48 1.59
C LEU A 176 20.11 10.38 2.83
N GLY A 177 20.43 9.89 4.02
CA GLY A 177 20.38 10.64 5.28
C GLY A 177 19.08 10.47 6.08
N GLY A 178 18.17 9.60 5.66
CA GLY A 178 16.97 9.24 6.40
C GLY A 178 16.09 10.44 6.77
N ASP A 179 15.70 10.52 8.04
CA ASP A 179 14.79 11.57 8.52
C ASP A 179 15.38 12.99 8.47
N LYS A 180 16.71 13.14 8.41
CA LYS A 180 17.37 14.46 8.27
C LYS A 180 16.96 15.14 6.96
N ASN A 181 16.83 14.36 5.88
CA ASN A 181 16.52 14.85 4.54
C ASN A 181 15.14 14.37 4.07
N ARG A 182 14.22 14.08 4.98
CA ARG A 182 12.98 13.37 4.70
C ARG A 182 12.20 13.94 3.51
N LEU A 183 12.04 15.25 3.43
CA LEU A 183 11.29 15.90 2.35
C LEU A 183 11.98 15.70 0.98
N LEU A 184 13.30 15.84 0.91
CA LEU A 184 14.07 15.62 -0.32
C LEU A 184 14.05 14.14 -0.72
N ASN A 185 14.26 13.25 0.25
CA ASN A 185 14.28 11.82 0.03
C ASN A 185 12.97 11.28 -0.57
N VAL A 186 11.84 11.86 -0.19
CA VAL A 186 10.53 11.51 -0.76
C VAL A 186 10.50 11.74 -2.27
N TRP A 187 11.00 12.88 -2.76
CA TRP A 187 11.06 13.16 -4.19
C TRP A 187 11.96 12.17 -4.94
N VAL A 188 13.14 11.91 -4.39
CA VAL A 188 14.09 10.94 -4.99
C VAL A 188 13.47 9.55 -5.06
N ILE A 189 12.85 9.10 -3.97
CA ILE A 189 12.24 7.76 -3.89
C ILE A 189 11.07 7.64 -4.86
N PHE A 190 10.15 8.60 -4.92
CA PHE A 190 9.01 8.52 -5.84
C PHE A 190 9.43 8.64 -7.31
N THR A 191 10.49 9.41 -7.61
CA THR A 191 11.09 9.41 -8.95
C THR A 191 11.67 8.04 -9.29
N PHE A 192 12.43 7.43 -8.37
CA PHE A 192 12.94 6.07 -8.55
C PHE A 192 11.82 5.05 -8.76
N VAL A 193 10.77 5.10 -7.95
CA VAL A 193 9.63 4.18 -8.06
C VAL A 193 8.91 4.36 -9.40
N ALA A 194 8.73 5.59 -9.85
CA ALA A 194 8.13 5.88 -11.16
C ALA A 194 8.94 5.28 -12.32
N VAL A 195 10.26 5.50 -12.32
CA VAL A 195 11.19 4.95 -13.33
C VAL A 195 11.26 3.42 -13.24
N TRP A 196 11.20 2.86 -12.03
CA TRP A 196 11.16 1.40 -11.81
C TRP A 196 9.91 0.75 -12.41
N HIS A 197 8.76 1.43 -12.35
CA HIS A 197 7.54 0.95 -12.99
C HIS A 197 7.66 0.98 -14.52
N GLU A 198 8.03 2.12 -15.08
CA GLU A 198 8.22 2.34 -16.51
C GLU A 198 8.81 3.74 -16.71
N ILE A 199 9.69 3.90 -17.70
CA ILE A 199 10.20 5.22 -18.11
C ILE A 199 9.13 5.93 -18.94
N ASN A 200 8.16 6.50 -18.24
CA ASN A 200 7.01 7.18 -18.83
C ASN A 200 6.73 8.48 -18.08
N VAL A 201 6.55 9.58 -18.82
CA VAL A 201 6.29 10.92 -18.25
C VAL A 201 5.06 10.93 -17.35
N ARG A 202 4.02 10.16 -17.70
CA ARG A 202 2.80 10.03 -16.90
C ARG A 202 3.09 9.46 -15.50
N LEU A 203 3.92 8.41 -15.42
CA LEU A 203 4.29 7.80 -14.14
C LEU A 203 5.24 8.66 -13.33
N ILE A 204 6.14 9.41 -13.97
CA ILE A 204 6.96 10.41 -13.29
C ILE A 204 6.06 11.50 -12.68
N GLY A 205 5.10 12.01 -13.46
CA GLY A 205 4.10 12.96 -12.97
C GLY A 205 3.29 12.41 -11.78
N TRP A 206 2.85 11.16 -11.86
CA TRP A 206 2.20 10.47 -10.75
C TRP A 206 3.09 10.41 -9.49
N GLY A 207 4.35 10.01 -9.64
CA GLY A 207 5.29 9.94 -8.52
C GLY A 207 5.48 11.30 -7.86
N TRP A 208 5.58 12.37 -8.66
CA TRP A 208 5.72 13.73 -8.15
C TRP A 208 4.45 14.25 -7.46
N VAL A 209 3.27 13.93 -7.97
CA VAL A 209 2.00 14.21 -7.30
C VAL A 209 1.94 13.52 -5.94
N MET A 210 2.34 12.24 -5.86
CA MET A 210 2.41 11.52 -4.59
C MET A 210 3.42 12.13 -3.62
N ALA A 211 4.60 12.54 -4.10
CA ALA A 211 5.61 13.22 -3.28
C ALA A 211 5.10 14.57 -2.75
N LEU A 212 4.40 15.34 -3.60
CA LEU A 212 3.78 16.61 -3.22
C LEU A 212 2.75 16.43 -2.11
N PHE A 213 1.91 15.40 -2.20
CA PHE A 213 0.86 15.13 -1.23
C PHE A 213 1.40 14.57 0.10
N LEU A 214 2.51 13.87 0.06
CA LEU A 214 3.17 13.38 1.27
C LEU A 214 3.84 14.51 2.07
N GLY A 215 4.23 15.60 1.42
CA GLY A 215 4.87 16.75 2.06
C GLY A 215 4.04 17.36 3.21
N PRO A 216 2.81 17.79 2.97
CA PRO A 216 1.91 18.31 4.03
C PRO A 216 1.66 17.31 5.16
N GLU A 217 1.54 16.01 4.84
CA GLU A 217 1.38 14.97 5.85
C GLU A 217 2.61 14.87 6.76
N ILE A 218 3.82 14.94 6.20
CA ILE A 218 5.07 14.94 6.98
C ILE A 218 5.12 16.14 7.92
N VAL A 219 4.72 17.31 7.45
CA VAL A 219 4.66 18.52 8.28
C VAL A 219 3.62 18.36 9.39
N ALA A 220 2.41 17.88 9.06
CA ALA A 220 1.35 17.63 10.04
C ALA A 220 1.80 16.60 11.10
N GLN A 221 2.51 15.54 10.71
CA GLN A 221 3.08 14.57 11.65
C GLN A 221 4.10 15.19 12.61
N LYS A 222 4.97 16.11 12.13
CA LYS A 222 5.90 16.84 12.99
C LYS A 222 5.16 17.75 13.99
N ILE A 223 4.14 18.47 13.54
CA ILE A 223 3.30 19.30 14.41
C ILE A 223 2.58 18.43 15.45
N ALA A 224 2.02 17.29 15.05
CA ALA A 224 1.34 16.35 15.92
C ALA A 224 2.26 15.66 16.95
N ALA A 225 3.57 15.64 16.71
CA ALA A 225 4.57 15.15 17.66
C ALA A 225 4.92 16.19 18.75
N GLY A 226 4.60 17.47 18.55
CA GLY A 226 4.90 18.55 19.48
C GLY A 226 4.06 18.50 20.77
N GLU A 227 4.55 19.13 21.83
CA GLU A 227 3.91 19.12 23.16
C GLU A 227 2.48 19.64 23.15
N TRP A 228 2.23 20.71 22.39
CA TRP A 228 0.89 21.28 22.27
C TRP A 228 -0.13 20.25 21.72
N ALA A 229 0.24 19.54 20.68
CA ALA A 229 -0.59 18.53 20.08
C ALA A 229 -0.81 17.35 21.04
N GLN A 230 0.25 16.93 21.76
CA GLN A 230 0.17 15.87 22.77
C GLN A 230 -0.82 16.22 23.90
N ARG A 231 -0.76 17.46 24.40
CA ARG A 231 -1.72 17.97 25.41
C ARG A 231 -3.16 18.09 24.87
N SER A 232 -3.31 18.24 23.57
CA SER A 232 -4.61 18.41 22.90
C SER A 232 -5.27 17.11 22.44
N ARG A 233 -4.54 15.97 22.42
CA ARG A 233 -5.01 14.68 21.90
C ARG A 233 -6.31 14.16 22.52
N SER A 234 -6.57 14.48 23.80
CA SER A 234 -7.80 14.09 24.49
C SER A 234 -9.01 14.94 24.14
N LYS A 235 -8.80 16.09 23.51
CA LYS A 235 -9.87 17.04 23.18
C LYS A 235 -10.63 16.62 21.93
N VAL A 236 -11.94 16.81 21.94
CA VAL A 236 -12.83 16.44 20.82
C VAL A 236 -12.40 17.18 19.54
N TRP A 237 -12.20 18.51 19.62
CA TRP A 237 -11.81 19.28 18.44
C TRP A 237 -10.51 18.80 17.77
N TYR A 238 -9.54 18.31 18.56
CA TYR A 238 -8.29 17.77 18.01
C TYR A 238 -8.53 16.47 17.23
N ARG A 239 -9.40 15.61 17.74
CA ARG A 239 -9.81 14.39 17.04
C ARG A 239 -10.51 14.70 15.73
N GLU A 240 -11.42 15.69 15.75
CA GLU A 240 -12.16 16.09 14.54
C GLU A 240 -11.23 16.73 13.50
N LEU A 241 -10.26 17.56 13.94
CA LEU A 241 -9.23 18.10 13.06
C LEU A 241 -8.36 16.99 12.44
N ALA A 242 -7.95 16.00 13.23
CA ALA A 242 -7.21 14.85 12.75
C ALA A 242 -8.04 14.02 11.73
N ALA A 243 -9.34 13.85 11.99
CA ALA A 243 -10.24 13.16 11.07
C ALA A 243 -10.41 13.93 9.76
N ALA A 244 -10.55 15.26 9.81
CA ALA A 244 -10.61 16.09 8.60
C ALA A 244 -9.32 16.01 7.78
N ALA A 245 -8.15 16.08 8.43
CA ALA A 245 -6.85 15.92 7.76
C ALA A 245 -6.70 14.54 7.13
N ALA A 246 -7.10 13.48 7.83
CA ALA A 246 -7.08 12.11 7.29
C ALA A 246 -8.04 11.94 6.11
N THR A 247 -9.20 12.59 6.14
CA THR A 247 -10.16 12.61 5.02
C THR A 247 -9.52 13.23 3.77
N VAL A 248 -8.85 14.37 3.93
CA VAL A 248 -8.10 15.00 2.84
C VAL A 248 -7.02 14.05 2.29
N ASN A 249 -6.27 13.38 3.16
CA ASN A 249 -5.26 12.40 2.74
C ASN A 249 -5.85 11.26 1.91
N ILE A 250 -7.02 10.72 2.30
CA ILE A 250 -7.71 9.66 1.54
C ILE A 250 -8.12 10.15 0.16
N ILE A 251 -8.75 11.33 0.08
CA ILE A 251 -9.19 11.93 -1.20
C ILE A 251 -7.98 12.13 -2.12
N VAL A 252 -6.92 12.70 -1.60
CA VAL A 252 -5.68 12.98 -2.33
C VAL A 252 -5.01 11.69 -2.81
N LEU A 253 -4.97 10.65 -1.97
CA LEU A 253 -4.42 9.35 -2.32
C LEU A 253 -5.21 8.67 -3.46
N ILE A 254 -6.54 8.67 -3.36
CA ILE A 254 -7.44 8.14 -4.39
C ILE A 254 -7.21 8.90 -5.69
N PHE A 255 -7.24 10.23 -5.64
CA PHE A 255 -7.11 11.09 -6.82
C PHE A 255 -5.75 10.93 -7.51
N GLY A 256 -4.66 10.86 -6.73
CA GLY A 256 -3.33 10.64 -7.29
C GLY A 256 -3.20 9.29 -8.00
N ASN A 257 -3.73 8.22 -7.39
CA ASN A 257 -3.74 6.90 -8.05
C ASN A 257 -4.66 6.86 -9.27
N LEU A 258 -5.77 7.59 -9.24
CA LEU A 258 -6.67 7.76 -10.39
C LEU A 258 -5.94 8.36 -11.59
N ILE A 259 -5.20 9.45 -11.36
CA ILE A 259 -4.38 10.10 -12.40
C ILE A 259 -3.32 9.13 -12.94
N GLY A 260 -2.56 8.50 -12.08
CA GLY A 260 -1.42 7.68 -12.47
C GLY A 260 -1.79 6.43 -13.28
N PHE A 261 -2.80 5.72 -12.83
CA PHE A 261 -3.08 4.36 -13.30
C PHE A 261 -4.41 4.17 -14.02
N GLN A 262 -5.29 5.18 -14.01
CA GLN A 262 -6.63 5.01 -14.59
C GLN A 262 -6.96 6.05 -15.64
N ILE A 263 -7.24 7.31 -15.27
CA ILE A 263 -7.81 8.32 -16.16
C ILE A 263 -6.80 9.31 -16.73
N GLY A 264 -5.56 9.31 -16.26
CA GLY A 264 -4.57 10.29 -16.69
C GLY A 264 -4.92 11.73 -16.26
N ILE A 265 -4.16 12.70 -16.80
CA ILE A 265 -4.34 14.12 -16.48
C ILE A 265 -5.62 14.67 -17.12
N ASP A 266 -5.90 14.28 -18.36
CA ASP A 266 -7.07 14.78 -19.09
C ASP A 266 -8.37 14.27 -18.50
N GLY A 267 -8.43 12.99 -18.14
CA GLY A 267 -9.57 12.44 -17.42
C GLY A 267 -9.77 13.08 -16.03
N ALA A 268 -8.68 13.36 -15.32
CA ALA A 268 -8.74 14.05 -14.03
C ALA A 268 -9.27 15.48 -14.18
N ARG A 269 -8.83 16.23 -15.20
CA ARG A 269 -9.32 17.58 -15.49
C ARG A 269 -10.82 17.55 -15.80
N ALA A 270 -11.27 16.65 -16.67
CA ALA A 270 -12.69 16.48 -17.00
C ALA A 270 -13.50 16.14 -15.75
N PHE A 271 -13.03 15.18 -14.93
CA PHE A 271 -13.70 14.78 -13.70
C PHE A 271 -13.84 15.95 -12.70
N LEU A 272 -12.75 16.70 -12.46
CA LEU A 272 -12.78 17.86 -11.56
C LEU A 272 -13.71 18.96 -12.07
N SER A 273 -13.68 19.25 -13.38
CA SER A 273 -14.56 20.23 -13.99
C SER A 273 -16.04 19.89 -13.76
N ASP A 274 -16.40 18.62 -13.82
CA ASP A 274 -17.78 18.20 -13.58
C ASP A 274 -18.18 18.26 -12.11
N ILE A 275 -17.33 17.71 -11.25
CA ILE A 275 -17.57 17.71 -9.80
C ILE A 275 -17.77 19.13 -9.30
N PHE A 276 -16.87 20.05 -9.64
CA PHE A 276 -16.93 21.42 -9.16
C PHE A 276 -17.91 22.31 -9.97
N GLY A 277 -18.21 21.94 -11.21
CA GLY A 277 -19.13 22.71 -12.06
C GLY A 277 -20.60 22.34 -11.91
N ARG A 278 -20.92 21.05 -11.87
CA ARG A 278 -22.30 20.55 -11.93
C ARG A 278 -22.71 19.62 -10.79
N GLU A 279 -21.77 18.95 -10.17
CA GLU A 279 -22.03 17.86 -9.25
C GLU A 279 -21.36 18.08 -7.88
N LEU A 280 -21.27 19.33 -7.43
CA LEU A 280 -20.65 19.69 -6.14
C LEU A 280 -21.24 18.90 -4.96
N TRP A 281 -22.52 18.55 -5.04
CA TRP A 281 -23.18 17.71 -4.05
C TRP A 281 -22.52 16.32 -3.91
N LEU A 282 -21.97 15.76 -5.00
CA LEU A 282 -21.22 14.51 -4.95
C LEU A 282 -19.91 14.68 -4.17
N ALA A 283 -19.18 15.79 -4.38
CA ALA A 283 -17.98 16.09 -3.61
C ALA A 283 -18.30 16.15 -2.11
N VAL A 284 -19.37 16.84 -1.74
CA VAL A 284 -19.83 16.93 -0.34
C VAL A 284 -20.22 15.56 0.19
N PHE A 285 -21.01 14.79 -0.56
CA PHE A 285 -21.45 13.45 -0.16
C PHE A 285 -20.26 12.51 0.09
N TYR A 286 -19.33 12.39 -0.86
CA TYR A 286 -18.18 11.49 -0.71
C TYR A 286 -17.22 11.95 0.39
N THR A 287 -16.99 13.26 0.53
CA THR A 287 -16.18 13.81 1.62
C THR A 287 -16.79 13.46 2.98
N THR A 288 -18.12 13.56 3.11
CA THR A 288 -18.82 13.17 4.34
C THR A 288 -18.73 11.67 4.61
N CYS A 289 -18.86 10.84 3.56
CA CYS A 289 -18.67 9.38 3.68
C CYS A 289 -17.25 9.04 4.13
N PHE A 290 -16.22 9.63 3.50
CA PHE A 290 -14.82 9.38 3.88
C PHE A 290 -14.53 9.85 5.30
N TYR A 291 -15.10 10.98 5.72
CA TYR A 291 -14.99 11.45 7.10
C TYR A 291 -15.56 10.43 8.10
N GLY A 292 -16.73 9.85 7.80
CA GLY A 292 -17.29 8.76 8.60
C GLY A 292 -16.41 7.50 8.61
N VAL A 293 -15.85 7.12 7.45
CA VAL A 293 -14.91 5.99 7.34
C VAL A 293 -13.66 6.22 8.18
N VAL A 294 -13.12 7.44 8.22
CA VAL A 294 -11.95 7.77 9.06
C VAL A 294 -12.25 7.56 10.54
N HIS A 295 -13.43 7.94 11.03
CA HIS A 295 -13.83 7.68 12.42
C HIS A 295 -13.90 6.19 12.71
N LEU A 296 -14.43 5.37 11.79
CA LEU A 296 -14.42 3.92 11.92
C LEU A 296 -13.00 3.36 11.95
N GLN A 297 -12.09 3.87 11.10
CA GLN A 297 -10.68 3.48 11.10
C GLN A 297 -9.99 3.83 12.42
N PHE A 298 -10.23 5.03 12.98
CA PHE A 298 -9.70 5.39 14.29
C PHE A 298 -10.19 4.46 15.39
N GLY A 299 -11.49 4.10 15.39
CA GLY A 299 -12.06 3.11 16.29
C GLY A 299 -11.38 1.75 16.16
N LYS A 300 -11.23 1.25 14.93
CA LYS A 300 -10.54 -0.01 14.63
C LYS A 300 -9.10 -0.01 15.13
N ARG A 301 -8.33 1.07 14.85
CA ARG A 301 -6.94 1.18 15.34
C ARG A 301 -6.85 1.16 16.86
N ARG A 302 -7.80 1.82 17.53
CA ARG A 302 -7.87 1.78 19.00
C ARG A 302 -8.10 0.35 19.51
N LEU A 303 -9.02 -0.40 18.90
CA LEU A 303 -9.27 -1.79 19.25
C LEU A 303 -8.06 -2.69 18.96
N GLU A 304 -7.35 -2.49 17.85
CA GLU A 304 -6.11 -3.21 17.54
C GLU A 304 -5.01 -2.98 18.58
N VAL A 305 -4.93 -1.77 19.14
CA VAL A 305 -3.95 -1.46 20.21
C VAL A 305 -4.36 -2.11 21.53
N LEU A 306 -5.65 -2.08 21.87
CA LEU A 306 -6.17 -2.68 23.11
C LEU A 306 -6.12 -4.22 23.08
N GLY A 307 -6.29 -4.84 21.93
CA GLY A 307 -6.26 -6.29 21.74
C GLY A 307 -4.86 -6.89 21.61
N ARG A 308 -3.77 -6.07 21.61
CA ARG A 308 -2.40 -6.60 21.63
C ARG A 308 -2.09 -7.09 23.04
N PRO A 309 -1.70 -8.37 23.22
CA PRO A 309 -1.15 -8.81 24.48
C PRO A 309 0.06 -7.95 24.83
N ASP A 310 0.18 -7.58 26.09
CA ASP A 310 1.27 -6.76 26.64
C ASP A 310 2.60 -7.51 26.46
N THR A 311 3.27 -7.32 25.34
CA THR A 311 4.62 -7.86 25.06
C THR A 311 5.73 -7.02 25.71
N LYS A 312 5.38 -6.16 26.69
CA LYS A 312 6.31 -5.33 27.45
C LYS A 312 6.47 -5.79 28.92
N ARG A 313 6.36 -7.09 29.16
CA ARG A 313 6.80 -7.67 30.45
C ARG A 313 7.59 -8.94 30.13
N GLU A 314 8.83 -8.75 29.65
CA GLU A 314 9.98 -9.63 29.94
C GLU A 314 11.22 -8.95 29.38
#